data_2dc7fc3e28aa40e853e542d22d0e2b1b
#
_entry.id   2dc7fc3e28aa40e853e542d22d0e2b1b
#
_cell.length_a   1.000
_cell.length_b   1.000
_cell.length_c   1.000
_cell.angle_alpha   90.00
_cell.angle_beta   90.00
_cell.angle_gamma   90.00
#
_symmetry.space_group_name_H-M   'P 1'
#
loop_
_entity.id
_entity.type
_entity.pdbx_description
1 polymer ?
#
loop_
_entity_poly.entity_id
_entity_poly.type
_entity_poly.pdbx_seq_one_letter_code
_entity_poly.pdbx_strand_id
1 'polypeptide(L)'
;SLLRRDQRNEVVVELGKGLEMGQYEISKYIPQYLGEAALYLYPSELDEQVLWLKGLLGSPNDSAVSGALNTIGVLLQHYPAYRDRFPEPDKHYEGRRQELLGLLLQGLAHYREAVRQEALLVTGKLLFESPILDMEEKARLFALCYRKLLFLTQETTGHSGLTFFYRAAALAHINRFIALRRLDQGPFQFSCPTKIAFFPGTFDPFTLSHKGIVHAIRDLGFEVYLAVDEFSWSKKPQPHMI
;
A
#
# COMPACT_ATOMS: atom_id res chain seq x y z
N SER A 1 24.85 2.54 13.99
CA SER A 1 25.31 2.59 12.58
C SER A 1 26.75 3.07 12.55
N LEU A 2 27.61 2.41 11.76
CA LEU A 2 29.00 2.81 11.52
C LEU A 2 29.11 4.00 10.54
N LEU A 3 28.01 4.31 9.84
CA LEU A 3 27.96 5.38 8.85
C LEU A 3 27.60 6.72 9.48
N ARG A 4 28.25 7.80 9.01
CA ARG A 4 27.89 9.17 9.32
C ARG A 4 26.54 9.54 8.65
N ARG A 5 25.94 10.66 9.07
CA ARG A 5 24.65 11.13 8.55
C ARG A 5 24.67 11.33 7.03
N ASP A 6 25.68 12.04 6.53
CA ASP A 6 25.88 12.29 5.11
C ASP A 6 26.00 11.00 4.31
N GLN A 7 26.76 10.02 4.79
CA GLN A 7 26.94 8.72 4.17
C GLN A 7 25.63 7.89 4.13
N ARG A 8 24.81 7.97 5.18
CA ARG A 8 23.50 7.28 5.20
C ARG A 8 22.55 7.84 4.16
N ASN A 9 22.50 9.17 4.06
CA ASN A 9 21.68 9.84 3.04
C ASN A 9 22.16 9.48 1.63
N GLU A 10 23.45 9.48 1.39
CA GLU A 10 24.05 9.09 0.11
C GLU A 10 23.66 7.65 -0.28
N VAL A 11 23.75 6.71 0.65
CA VAL A 11 23.33 5.30 0.42
C VAL A 11 21.86 5.22 0.01
N VAL A 12 20.98 5.93 0.71
CA VAL A 12 19.54 5.94 0.40
C VAL A 12 19.27 6.56 -0.97
N VAL A 13 19.95 7.66 -1.31
CA VAL A 13 19.83 8.30 -2.62
C VAL A 13 20.31 7.40 -3.75
N GLU A 14 21.46 6.74 -3.60
CA GLU A 14 21.99 5.83 -4.64
C GLU A 14 21.09 4.58 -4.82
N LEU A 15 20.61 4.00 -3.74
CA LEU A 15 19.62 2.91 -3.81
C LEU A 15 18.32 3.38 -4.48
N GLY A 16 17.87 4.61 -4.19
CA GLY A 16 16.70 5.21 -4.83
C GLY A 16 16.86 5.35 -6.34
N LYS A 17 18.01 5.88 -6.80
CA LYS A 17 18.35 5.95 -8.23
C LYS A 17 18.31 4.57 -8.90
N GLY A 18 18.88 3.55 -8.25
CA GLY A 18 18.84 2.18 -8.74
C GLY A 18 17.41 1.63 -8.86
N LEU A 19 16.52 2.03 -7.94
CA LEU A 19 15.11 1.67 -8.01
C LEU A 19 14.40 2.32 -9.22
N GLU A 20 14.65 3.61 -9.46
CA GLU A 20 14.09 4.35 -10.60
C GLU A 20 14.55 3.80 -11.95
N MET A 21 15.80 3.34 -12.05
CA MET A 21 16.35 2.78 -13.29
C MET A 21 15.60 1.48 -13.71
N GLY A 22 14.99 0.78 -12.78
CA GLY A 22 14.10 -0.35 -13.06
C GLY A 22 14.75 -1.54 -13.79
N GLN A 23 16.06 -1.72 -13.68
CA GLN A 23 16.75 -2.90 -14.20
C GLN A 23 16.46 -4.11 -13.30
N TYR A 24 15.53 -4.93 -13.71
CA TYR A 24 14.90 -5.98 -12.89
C TYR A 24 15.91 -6.90 -12.17
N GLU A 25 17.00 -7.28 -12.80
CA GLU A 25 17.98 -8.22 -12.19
C GLU A 25 18.70 -7.65 -10.98
N ILE A 26 18.93 -6.33 -10.96
CA ILE A 26 19.60 -5.63 -9.87
C ILE A 26 18.56 -5.04 -8.92
N SER A 27 17.48 -4.48 -9.46
CA SER A 27 16.47 -3.73 -8.70
C SER A 27 15.65 -4.57 -7.74
N LYS A 28 15.54 -5.89 -7.95
CA LYS A 28 14.72 -6.77 -7.08
C LYS A 28 15.18 -6.84 -5.62
N TYR A 29 16.45 -6.56 -5.35
CA TYR A 29 17.00 -6.54 -3.98
C TYR A 29 17.00 -5.13 -3.34
N ILE A 30 16.92 -4.09 -4.18
CA ILE A 30 17.01 -2.69 -3.73
C ILE A 30 15.92 -2.36 -2.71
N PRO A 31 14.65 -2.77 -2.87
CA PRO A 31 13.58 -2.45 -1.92
C PRO A 31 13.90 -2.85 -0.48
N GLN A 32 14.50 -4.02 -0.29
CA GLN A 32 14.89 -4.52 1.03
C GLN A 32 15.93 -3.59 1.66
N TYR A 33 17.03 -3.35 0.94
CA TYR A 33 18.13 -2.53 1.46
C TYR A 33 17.74 -1.06 1.61
N LEU A 34 16.94 -0.53 0.69
CA LEU A 34 16.45 0.85 0.76
C LEU A 34 15.51 1.04 1.96
N GLY A 35 14.57 0.12 2.16
CA GLY A 35 13.66 0.17 3.32
C GLY A 35 14.40 0.08 4.64
N GLU A 36 15.37 -0.84 4.76
CA GLU A 36 16.19 -0.97 5.96
C GLU A 36 17.10 0.24 6.19
N ALA A 37 17.75 0.77 5.13
CA ALA A 37 18.63 1.93 5.21
C ALA A 37 17.86 3.20 5.61
N ALA A 38 16.67 3.40 5.07
CA ALA A 38 15.83 4.55 5.38
C ALA A 38 15.45 4.63 6.86
N LEU A 39 15.38 3.51 7.56
CA LEU A 39 15.13 3.48 9.01
C LEU A 39 16.32 3.96 9.88
N TYR A 40 17.42 4.34 9.26
CA TYR A 40 18.55 5.01 9.92
C TYR A 40 18.62 6.52 9.61
N LEU A 41 17.67 7.04 8.82
CA LEU A 41 17.51 8.46 8.55
C LEU A 41 16.89 9.18 9.76
N TYR A 42 17.19 10.48 9.90
CA TYR A 42 16.46 11.30 10.87
C TYR A 42 15.01 11.51 10.45
N PRO A 43 14.08 11.84 11.37
CA PRO A 43 12.66 11.93 11.07
C PRO A 43 12.32 12.80 9.85
N SER A 44 12.93 13.97 9.70
CA SER A 44 12.69 14.84 8.55
C SER A 44 13.18 14.24 7.23
N GLU A 45 14.30 13.53 7.25
CA GLU A 45 14.86 12.86 6.08
C GLU A 45 14.01 11.63 5.70
N LEU A 46 13.48 10.92 6.70
CA LEU A 46 12.53 9.83 6.47
C LEU A 46 11.21 10.33 5.86
N ASP A 47 10.72 11.50 6.31
CA ASP A 47 9.53 12.12 5.73
C ASP A 47 9.74 12.49 4.25
N GLU A 48 10.92 13.03 3.90
CA GLU A 48 11.30 13.29 2.51
C GLU A 48 11.36 12.00 1.69
N GLN A 49 11.89 10.92 2.27
CA GLN A 49 11.93 9.61 1.62
C GLN A 49 10.53 9.01 1.40
N VAL A 50 9.62 9.15 2.37
CA VAL A 50 8.22 8.72 2.21
C VAL A 50 7.53 9.53 1.12
N LEU A 51 7.76 10.85 1.07
CA LEU A 51 7.22 11.71 0.02
C LEU A 51 7.76 11.33 -1.37
N TRP A 52 9.03 11.01 -1.47
CA TRP A 52 9.64 10.53 -2.73
C TRP A 52 9.01 9.19 -3.17
N LEU A 53 8.87 8.20 -2.24
CA LEU A 53 8.21 6.93 -2.54
C LEU A 53 6.77 7.14 -3.02
N LYS A 54 6.03 8.06 -2.41
CA LYS A 54 4.69 8.44 -2.85
C LYS A 54 4.68 8.99 -4.28
N GLY A 55 5.64 9.86 -4.61
CA GLY A 55 5.82 10.36 -5.98
C GLY A 55 6.10 9.22 -6.98
N LEU A 56 6.91 8.25 -6.57
CA LEU A 56 7.29 7.12 -7.41
C LEU A 56 6.11 6.18 -7.73
N LEU A 57 5.09 6.11 -6.88
CA LEU A 57 3.86 5.37 -7.18
C LEU A 57 3.11 5.91 -8.40
N GLY A 58 3.32 7.18 -8.78
CA GLY A 58 2.81 7.77 -10.01
C GLY A 58 3.68 7.55 -11.25
N SER A 59 4.82 6.85 -11.14
CA SER A 59 5.74 6.61 -12.26
C SER A 59 5.09 5.78 -13.38
N PRO A 60 5.39 6.06 -14.65
CA PRO A 60 4.98 5.21 -15.78
C PRO A 60 5.73 3.86 -15.78
N ASN A 61 6.82 3.71 -15.04
CA ASN A 61 7.63 2.51 -14.96
C ASN A 61 7.08 1.54 -13.89
N ASP A 62 6.50 0.42 -14.32
CA ASP A 62 5.93 -0.60 -13.42
C ASP A 62 6.96 -1.17 -12.43
N SER A 63 8.20 -1.37 -12.86
CA SER A 63 9.27 -1.86 -11.97
C SER A 63 9.57 -0.87 -10.84
N ALA A 64 9.58 0.43 -11.14
CA ALA A 64 9.79 1.46 -10.14
C ALA A 64 8.64 1.52 -9.14
N VAL A 65 7.39 1.42 -9.62
CA VAL A 65 6.20 1.40 -8.75
C VAL A 65 6.17 0.14 -7.87
N SER A 66 6.44 -1.04 -8.44
CA SER A 66 6.56 -2.29 -7.69
C SER A 66 7.66 -2.21 -6.64
N GLY A 67 8.81 -1.64 -7.01
CA GLY A 67 9.91 -1.41 -6.08
C GLY A 67 9.55 -0.46 -4.94
N ALA A 68 8.81 0.62 -5.22
CA ALA A 68 8.31 1.53 -4.19
C ALA A 68 7.34 0.84 -3.22
N LEU A 69 6.40 0.04 -3.73
CA LEU A 69 5.47 -0.74 -2.89
C LEU A 69 6.22 -1.72 -1.97
N ASN A 70 7.20 -2.44 -2.51
CA ASN A 70 8.04 -3.35 -1.72
C ASN A 70 8.84 -2.59 -0.66
N THR A 71 9.43 -1.44 -1.00
CA THR A 71 10.15 -0.59 -0.04
C THR A 71 9.24 -0.10 1.09
N ILE A 72 8.02 0.35 0.76
CA ILE A 72 7.01 0.74 1.74
C ILE A 72 6.67 -0.44 2.66
N GLY A 73 6.51 -1.63 2.10
CA GLY A 73 6.29 -2.84 2.88
C GLY A 73 7.43 -3.15 3.85
N VAL A 74 8.68 -3.06 3.39
CA VAL A 74 9.87 -3.27 4.25
C VAL A 74 9.97 -2.19 5.34
N LEU A 75 9.73 -0.93 4.98
CA LEU A 75 9.65 0.16 5.97
C LEU A 75 8.62 -0.18 7.06
N LEU A 76 7.41 -0.52 6.68
CA LEU A 76 6.37 -0.92 7.63
C LEU A 76 6.81 -2.10 8.48
N GLN A 77 7.45 -3.10 7.90
CA GLN A 77 7.91 -4.30 8.60
C GLN A 77 8.89 -3.98 9.73
N HIS A 78 9.76 -3.07 9.55
CA HIS A 78 10.81 -2.74 10.52
C HIS A 78 10.54 -1.43 11.28
N TYR A 79 9.39 -0.78 11.01
CA TYR A 79 9.04 0.52 11.57
C TYR A 79 8.97 0.57 13.10
N PRO A 80 8.52 -0.47 13.81
CA PRO A 80 8.55 -0.46 15.28
C PRO A 80 9.94 -0.21 15.87
N ALA A 81 11.00 -0.76 15.27
CA ALA A 81 12.38 -0.54 15.70
C ALA A 81 12.91 0.89 15.43
N TYR A 82 12.23 1.68 14.60
CA TYR A 82 12.58 3.08 14.32
C TYR A 82 12.40 3.95 15.56
N ARG A 83 11.32 3.74 16.30
CA ARG A 83 10.98 4.50 17.50
C ARG A 83 12.05 4.39 18.60
N ASP A 84 12.68 3.23 18.71
CA ASP A 84 13.75 3.00 19.68
C ASP A 84 15.03 3.80 19.34
N ARG A 85 15.23 4.11 18.06
CA ARG A 85 16.39 4.85 17.58
C ARG A 85 16.20 6.36 17.57
N PHE A 86 15.00 6.80 17.22
CA PHE A 86 14.65 8.20 17.03
C PHE A 86 13.37 8.53 17.81
N PRO A 87 13.51 8.95 19.09
CA PRO A 87 12.36 9.40 19.86
C PRO A 87 11.67 10.59 19.17
N GLU A 88 10.42 10.45 18.86
CA GLU A 88 9.58 11.49 18.26
C GLU A 88 8.18 11.46 18.91
N PRO A 89 7.39 12.55 18.80
CA PRO A 89 6.03 12.57 19.32
C PRO A 89 5.17 11.48 18.68
N ASP A 90 4.35 10.79 19.48
CA ASP A 90 3.46 9.71 19.04
C ASP A 90 2.64 10.07 17.81
N LYS A 91 2.14 11.30 17.75
CA LYS A 91 1.35 11.79 16.61
C LYS A 91 2.13 11.75 15.29
N HIS A 92 3.42 12.07 15.31
CA HIS A 92 4.26 12.06 14.11
C HIS A 92 4.57 10.63 13.69
N TYR A 93 4.95 9.79 14.66
CA TYR A 93 5.21 8.38 14.43
C TYR A 93 3.99 7.66 13.83
N GLU A 94 2.81 7.78 14.47
CA GLU A 94 1.59 7.16 14.00
C GLU A 94 1.09 7.76 12.69
N GLY A 95 1.25 9.06 12.48
CA GLY A 95 0.91 9.74 11.22
C GLY A 95 1.68 9.14 10.04
N ARG A 96 3.01 8.98 10.18
CA ARG A 96 3.86 8.38 9.15
C ARG A 96 3.52 6.90 8.92
N ARG A 97 3.26 6.14 10.00
CA ARG A 97 2.82 4.75 9.90
C ARG A 97 1.51 4.63 9.11
N GLN A 98 0.53 5.49 9.40
CA GLN A 98 -0.74 5.51 8.69
C GLN A 98 -0.58 5.94 7.22
N GLU A 99 0.30 6.88 6.93
CA GLU A 99 0.60 7.27 5.55
C GLU A 99 1.20 6.10 4.76
N LEU A 100 2.20 5.42 5.30
CA LEU A 100 2.80 4.23 4.66
C LEU A 100 1.77 3.11 4.42
N LEU A 101 0.92 2.82 5.40
CA LEU A 101 -0.20 1.87 5.25
C LEU A 101 -1.17 2.33 4.16
N GLY A 102 -1.52 3.61 4.15
CA GLY A 102 -2.40 4.20 3.14
C GLY A 102 -1.85 4.04 1.73
N LEU A 103 -0.55 4.33 1.53
CA LEU A 103 0.12 4.18 0.23
C LEU A 103 0.11 2.72 -0.25
N LEU A 104 0.36 1.76 0.64
CA LEU A 104 0.30 0.34 0.28
C LEU A 104 -1.12 -0.09 -0.11
N LEU A 105 -2.14 0.34 0.66
CA LEU A 105 -3.54 0.01 0.36
C LEU A 105 -4.03 0.69 -0.93
N GLN A 106 -3.56 1.90 -1.25
CA GLN A 106 -3.83 2.56 -2.53
C GLN A 106 -3.32 1.74 -3.72
N GLY A 107 -2.20 1.05 -3.56
CA GLY A 107 -1.70 0.13 -4.58
C GLY A 107 -2.69 -0.96 -4.97
N LEU A 108 -3.56 -1.42 -4.04
CA LEU A 108 -4.61 -2.39 -4.34
C LEU A 108 -5.71 -1.84 -5.28
N ALA A 109 -5.84 -0.52 -5.38
CA ALA A 109 -6.79 0.18 -6.25
C ALA A 109 -6.13 0.82 -7.48
N HIS A 110 -4.85 0.55 -7.72
CA HIS A 110 -4.11 1.15 -8.83
C HIS A 110 -4.71 0.75 -10.19
N TYR A 111 -4.70 1.67 -11.18
CA TYR A 111 -5.26 1.41 -12.50
C TYR A 111 -4.52 0.32 -13.28
N ARG A 112 -3.20 0.18 -13.10
CA ARG A 112 -2.39 -0.87 -13.72
C ARG A 112 -2.49 -2.17 -12.95
N GLU A 113 -2.83 -3.24 -13.66
CA GLU A 113 -2.98 -4.58 -13.08
C GLU A 113 -1.71 -5.09 -12.40
N ALA A 114 -0.55 -4.94 -13.05
CA ALA A 114 0.73 -5.38 -12.49
C ALA A 114 1.00 -4.77 -11.11
N VAL A 115 0.67 -3.49 -10.93
CA VAL A 115 0.81 -2.79 -9.65
C VAL A 115 -0.17 -3.32 -8.60
N ARG A 116 -1.43 -3.57 -8.99
CA ARG A 116 -2.42 -4.17 -8.06
C ARG A 116 -2.00 -5.56 -7.57
N GLN A 117 -1.46 -6.39 -8.46
CA GLN A 117 -0.98 -7.73 -8.10
C GLN A 117 0.24 -7.66 -7.17
N GLU A 118 1.16 -6.73 -7.41
CA GLU A 118 2.30 -6.50 -6.51
C GLU A 118 1.83 -5.99 -5.14
N ALA A 119 0.91 -5.03 -5.12
CA ALA A 119 0.34 -4.54 -3.87
C ALA A 119 -0.38 -5.65 -3.08
N LEU A 120 -1.07 -6.56 -3.77
CA LEU A 120 -1.70 -7.73 -3.16
C LEU A 120 -0.66 -8.65 -2.51
N LEU A 121 0.44 -8.94 -3.22
CA LEU A 121 1.53 -9.78 -2.71
C LEU A 121 2.19 -9.14 -1.48
N VAL A 122 2.56 -7.86 -1.58
CA VAL A 122 3.19 -7.11 -0.50
C VAL A 122 2.28 -7.04 0.72
N THR A 123 0.99 -6.75 0.52
CA THR A 123 -0.02 -6.72 1.59
C THR A 123 -0.14 -8.09 2.27
N GLY A 124 -0.25 -9.16 1.52
CA GLY A 124 -0.33 -10.52 2.07
C GLY A 124 0.90 -10.89 2.89
N LYS A 125 2.07 -10.73 2.29
CA LYS A 125 3.36 -11.13 2.90
C LYS A 125 3.74 -10.25 4.08
N LEU A 126 3.63 -8.92 3.95
CA LEU A 126 4.22 -7.99 4.89
C LEU A 126 3.25 -7.46 5.94
N LEU A 127 1.95 -7.40 5.66
CA LEU A 127 0.97 -6.99 6.67
C LEU A 127 0.32 -8.17 7.39
N PHE A 128 -0.13 -9.19 6.66
CA PHE A 128 -0.89 -10.27 7.29
C PHE A 128 -0.01 -11.37 7.89
N GLU A 129 1.14 -11.68 7.30
CA GLU A 129 2.04 -12.70 7.85
C GLU A 129 2.99 -12.15 8.91
N SER A 130 3.48 -10.93 8.73
CA SER A 130 4.45 -10.31 9.61
C SER A 130 3.91 -10.02 11.03
N PRO A 131 4.74 -10.08 12.08
CA PRO A 131 4.36 -9.71 13.44
C PRO A 131 4.22 -8.20 13.71
N ILE A 132 4.40 -7.34 12.71
CA ILE A 132 4.34 -5.88 12.83
C ILE A 132 3.03 -5.36 13.38
N LEU A 133 1.95 -5.93 12.89
CA LEU A 133 0.61 -5.61 13.33
C LEU A 133 0.16 -6.70 14.29
N ASP A 134 -0.47 -6.30 15.37
CA ASP A 134 -1.13 -7.26 16.23
C ASP A 134 -2.37 -7.88 15.53
N MET A 135 -2.94 -8.89 16.14
CA MET A 135 -4.05 -9.63 15.54
C MET A 135 -5.30 -8.75 15.37
N GLU A 136 -5.53 -7.79 16.25
CA GLU A 136 -6.67 -6.89 16.19
C GLU A 136 -6.51 -5.85 15.07
N GLU A 137 -5.31 -5.28 14.91
CA GLU A 137 -4.99 -4.37 13.81
C GLU A 137 -5.12 -5.08 12.45
N LYS A 138 -4.60 -6.31 12.34
CA LYS A 138 -4.77 -7.13 11.13
C LYS A 138 -6.24 -7.40 10.84
N ALA A 139 -7.04 -7.71 11.85
CA ALA A 139 -8.47 -7.94 11.68
C ALA A 139 -9.21 -6.68 11.22
N ARG A 140 -8.87 -5.51 11.76
CA ARG A 140 -9.43 -4.22 11.31
C ARG A 140 -9.05 -3.91 9.87
N LEU A 141 -7.79 -4.08 9.49
CA LEU A 141 -7.34 -3.88 8.11
C LEU A 141 -8.00 -4.87 7.15
N PHE A 142 -8.12 -6.13 7.55
CA PHE A 142 -8.80 -7.14 6.74
C PHE A 142 -10.26 -6.77 6.52
N ALA A 143 -10.98 -6.34 7.55
CA ALA A 143 -12.37 -5.88 7.45
C ALA A 143 -12.54 -4.70 6.47
N LEU A 144 -11.52 -3.80 6.38
CA LEU A 144 -11.53 -2.68 5.44
C LEU A 144 -11.29 -3.10 3.99
N CYS A 145 -10.38 -4.05 3.75
CA CYS A 145 -9.90 -4.34 2.40
C CYS A 145 -10.37 -5.71 1.84
N TYR A 146 -11.04 -6.59 2.63
CA TYR A 146 -11.34 -7.96 2.21
C TYR A 146 -12.13 -8.04 0.89
N ARG A 147 -13.07 -7.12 0.65
CA ARG A 147 -13.83 -7.09 -0.60
C ARG A 147 -12.94 -6.78 -1.80
N LYS A 148 -12.02 -5.82 -1.63
CA LYS A 148 -11.04 -5.52 -2.67
C LYS A 148 -10.09 -6.68 -2.90
N LEU A 149 -9.64 -7.35 -1.83
CA LEU A 149 -8.83 -8.57 -1.93
C LEU A 149 -9.58 -9.67 -2.69
N LEU A 150 -10.86 -9.93 -2.37
CA LEU A 150 -11.69 -10.90 -3.10
C LEU A 150 -11.84 -10.51 -4.58
N PHE A 151 -12.09 -9.24 -4.88
CA PHE A 151 -12.18 -8.77 -6.25
C PHE A 151 -10.88 -9.03 -7.02
N LEU A 152 -9.73 -8.68 -6.45
CA LEU A 152 -8.42 -8.92 -7.05
C LEU A 152 -8.11 -10.40 -7.27
N THR A 153 -8.66 -11.30 -6.45
CA THR A 153 -8.51 -12.74 -6.64
C THR A 153 -9.33 -13.29 -7.81
N GLN A 154 -10.40 -12.60 -8.16
CA GLN A 154 -11.27 -12.94 -9.28
C GLN A 154 -10.89 -12.22 -10.59
N GLU A 155 -10.01 -11.24 -10.51
CA GLU A 155 -9.52 -10.50 -11.67
C GLU A 155 -8.87 -11.48 -12.66
N THR A 156 -9.47 -11.61 -13.84
CA THR A 156 -8.95 -12.48 -14.89
C THR A 156 -7.75 -11.79 -15.54
N THR A 157 -6.58 -12.23 -15.15
CA THR A 157 -5.34 -11.69 -15.70
C THR A 157 -5.05 -12.28 -17.06
N GLY A 158 -4.67 -11.44 -18.00
CA GLY A 158 -4.08 -11.88 -19.25
C GLY A 158 -2.84 -12.75 -19.00
N HIS A 159 -2.93 -13.99 -19.26
CA HIS A 159 -1.99 -15.02 -19.68
C HIS A 159 -0.56 -15.12 -19.11
N SER A 160 -0.16 -14.41 -18.05
CA SER A 160 1.17 -14.61 -17.48
C SER A 160 1.09 -15.62 -16.32
N GLY A 161 1.76 -16.77 -16.49
CA GLY A 161 1.88 -17.78 -15.44
C GLY A 161 2.47 -17.24 -14.13
N LEU A 162 3.31 -16.20 -14.19
CA LEU A 162 3.89 -15.54 -13.04
C LEU A 162 2.83 -14.86 -12.16
N THR A 163 1.83 -14.22 -12.76
CA THR A 163 0.73 -13.58 -12.01
C THR A 163 -0.06 -14.59 -11.19
N PHE A 164 -0.23 -15.80 -11.69
CA PHE A 164 -0.87 -16.88 -10.94
C PHE A 164 -0.08 -17.23 -9.67
N PHE A 165 1.25 -17.35 -9.76
CA PHE A 165 2.09 -17.66 -8.60
C PHE A 165 2.08 -16.54 -7.56
N TYR A 166 2.15 -15.28 -7.97
CA TYR A 166 2.08 -14.13 -7.05
C TYR A 166 0.74 -14.08 -6.31
N ARG A 167 -0.34 -14.33 -7.02
CA ARG A 167 -1.68 -14.37 -6.44
C ARG A 167 -1.82 -15.53 -5.46
N ALA A 168 -1.36 -16.71 -5.83
CA ALA A 168 -1.40 -17.89 -4.97
C ALA A 168 -0.58 -17.68 -3.69
N ALA A 169 0.61 -17.07 -3.79
CA ALA A 169 1.42 -16.72 -2.63
C ALA A 169 0.71 -15.72 -1.70
N ALA A 170 0.17 -14.64 -2.25
CA ALA A 170 -0.57 -13.64 -1.47
C ALA A 170 -1.77 -14.26 -0.75
N LEU A 171 -2.53 -15.10 -1.44
CA LEU A 171 -3.68 -15.82 -0.85
C LEU A 171 -3.26 -16.80 0.23
N ALA A 172 -2.12 -17.47 0.10
CA ALA A 172 -1.60 -18.37 1.13
C ALA A 172 -1.30 -17.61 2.43
N HIS A 173 -0.69 -16.43 2.35
CA HIS A 173 -0.41 -15.59 3.52
C HIS A 173 -1.70 -15.08 4.18
N ILE A 174 -2.65 -14.60 3.38
CA ILE A 174 -3.94 -14.11 3.87
C ILE A 174 -4.74 -15.26 4.50
N ASN A 175 -4.77 -16.44 3.86
CA ASN A 175 -5.46 -17.60 4.40
C ASN A 175 -4.87 -18.08 5.73
N ARG A 176 -3.53 -18.06 5.86
CA ARG A 176 -2.86 -18.36 7.14
C ARG A 176 -3.31 -17.40 8.24
N PHE A 177 -3.36 -16.10 7.96
CA PHE A 177 -3.88 -15.11 8.91
C PHE A 177 -5.33 -15.41 9.32
N ILE A 178 -6.21 -15.68 8.33
CA ILE A 178 -7.63 -15.99 8.60
C ILE A 178 -7.74 -17.25 9.47
N ALA A 179 -6.96 -18.29 9.18
CA ALA A 179 -6.97 -19.54 9.95
C ALA A 179 -6.50 -19.33 11.39
N LEU A 180 -5.40 -18.62 11.61
CA LEU A 180 -4.88 -18.30 12.94
C LEU A 180 -5.88 -17.47 13.75
N ARG A 181 -6.43 -16.42 13.14
CA ARG A 181 -7.42 -15.58 13.80
C ARG A 181 -8.68 -16.35 14.17
N ARG A 182 -9.14 -17.25 13.28
CA ARG A 182 -10.30 -18.11 13.56
C ARG A 182 -10.08 -19.05 14.73
N LEU A 183 -8.88 -19.59 14.88
CA LEU A 183 -8.53 -20.46 16.01
C LEU A 183 -8.46 -19.69 17.34
N ASP A 184 -7.95 -18.46 17.31
CA ASP A 184 -7.75 -17.64 18.49
C ASP A 184 -8.99 -16.87 18.93
N GLN A 185 -9.70 -16.25 18.01
CA GLN A 185 -10.80 -15.30 18.27
C GLN A 185 -12.14 -15.67 17.61
N GLY A 186 -12.22 -16.83 16.98
CA GLY A 186 -13.41 -17.26 16.25
C GLY A 186 -13.56 -16.62 14.85
N PRO A 187 -14.67 -16.91 14.14
CA PRO A 187 -14.89 -16.48 12.77
C PRO A 187 -15.04 -14.95 12.68
N PHE A 188 -14.63 -14.39 11.54
CA PHE A 188 -14.95 -13.01 11.23
C PHE A 188 -16.45 -12.79 11.11
N GLN A 189 -16.93 -11.74 11.76
CA GLN A 189 -18.30 -11.29 11.57
C GLN A 189 -18.28 -10.04 10.67
N PHE A 190 -18.79 -10.19 9.45
CA PHE A 190 -18.94 -9.08 8.51
C PHE A 190 -20.40 -8.64 8.50
N SER A 191 -20.63 -7.35 8.74
CA SER A 191 -21.93 -6.75 8.45
C SER A 191 -22.12 -6.68 6.93
N CYS A 192 -23.12 -7.36 6.39
CA CYS A 192 -23.49 -7.09 5.01
C CYS A 192 -24.22 -5.75 4.94
N PRO A 193 -23.73 -4.79 4.14
CA PRO A 193 -24.44 -3.54 3.96
C PRO A 193 -25.77 -3.81 3.26
N THR A 194 -26.84 -3.31 3.84
CA THR A 194 -28.18 -3.41 3.28
C THR A 194 -28.46 -2.33 2.23
N LYS A 195 -27.65 -1.29 2.21
CA LYS A 195 -27.77 -0.15 1.31
C LYS A 195 -26.46 0.16 0.64
N ILE A 196 -26.49 0.29 -0.68
CA ILE A 196 -25.32 0.59 -1.51
C ILE A 196 -25.59 1.88 -2.28
N ALA A 197 -24.65 2.80 -2.31
CA ALA A 197 -24.66 4.00 -3.13
C ALA A 197 -23.51 3.98 -4.12
N PHE A 198 -23.79 4.23 -5.38
CA PHE A 198 -22.77 4.50 -6.41
C PHE A 198 -22.59 6.00 -6.55
N PHE A 199 -21.35 6.45 -6.45
CA PHE A 199 -20.99 7.83 -6.68
C PHE A 199 -20.06 7.90 -7.90
N PRO A 200 -20.63 8.16 -9.10
CA PRO A 200 -19.85 8.26 -10.34
C PRO A 200 -19.17 9.62 -10.46
N GLY A 201 -17.98 9.64 -11.06
CA GLY A 201 -17.27 10.86 -11.38
C GLY A 201 -15.86 10.61 -11.87
N THR A 202 -15.26 11.63 -12.48
CA THR A 202 -13.85 11.55 -12.92
C THR A 202 -12.87 11.59 -11.72
N PHE A 203 -13.26 12.24 -10.62
CA PHE A 203 -12.49 12.35 -9.37
C PHE A 203 -11.02 12.79 -9.56
N ASP A 204 -10.75 13.57 -10.57
CA ASP A 204 -9.40 14.05 -10.87
C ASP A 204 -9.34 15.58 -10.79
N PRO A 205 -8.86 16.12 -9.65
CA PRO A 205 -8.48 15.41 -8.41
C PRO A 205 -9.69 15.03 -7.53
N PHE A 206 -9.53 14.01 -6.67
CA PHE A 206 -10.49 13.74 -5.61
C PHE A 206 -10.39 14.81 -4.52
N THR A 207 -11.39 15.68 -4.45
CA THR A 207 -11.39 16.87 -3.60
C THR A 207 -12.00 16.61 -2.22
N LEU A 208 -11.82 17.58 -1.29
CA LEU A 208 -12.47 17.55 0.02
C LEU A 208 -14.00 17.56 -0.08
N SER A 209 -14.56 18.20 -1.13
CA SER A 209 -15.99 18.17 -1.40
C SER A 209 -16.48 16.77 -1.73
N HIS A 210 -15.77 16.04 -2.58
CA HIS A 210 -16.08 14.62 -2.86
C HIS A 210 -16.03 13.78 -1.59
N LYS A 211 -15.00 13.99 -0.75
CA LYS A 211 -14.87 13.30 0.53
C LYS A 211 -16.04 13.64 1.46
N GLY A 212 -16.47 14.90 1.52
CA GLY A 212 -17.62 15.33 2.30
C GLY A 212 -18.92 14.64 1.86
N ILE A 213 -19.15 14.52 0.55
CA ILE A 213 -20.31 13.79 0.00
C ILE A 213 -20.26 12.32 0.41
N VAL A 214 -19.12 11.66 0.28
CA VAL A 214 -18.96 10.27 0.70
C VAL A 214 -19.28 10.08 2.17
N HIS A 215 -18.78 10.97 3.04
CA HIS A 215 -19.09 10.91 4.48
C HIS A 215 -20.58 11.08 4.74
N ALA A 216 -21.21 12.09 4.13
CA ALA A 216 -22.65 12.31 4.30
C ALA A 216 -23.49 11.11 3.87
N ILE A 217 -23.14 10.45 2.77
CA ILE A 217 -23.83 9.24 2.32
C ILE A 217 -23.60 8.06 3.29
N ARG A 218 -22.38 7.91 3.83
CA ARG A 218 -22.07 6.87 4.82
C ARG A 218 -22.82 7.10 6.14
N ASP A 219 -22.98 8.35 6.56
CA ASP A 219 -23.73 8.70 7.76
C ASP A 219 -25.22 8.33 7.65
N LEU A 220 -25.74 8.24 6.42
CA LEU A 220 -27.07 7.72 6.13
C LEU A 220 -27.15 6.16 6.13
N GLY A 221 -26.05 5.49 6.45
CA GLY A 221 -25.97 4.03 6.53
C GLY A 221 -25.75 3.33 5.20
N PHE A 222 -25.29 4.06 4.16
CA PHE A 222 -24.92 3.44 2.88
C PHE A 222 -23.44 3.03 2.85
N GLU A 223 -23.15 1.93 2.20
CA GLU A 223 -21.82 1.64 1.69
C GLU A 223 -21.63 2.36 0.36
N VAL A 224 -20.54 3.15 0.21
CA VAL A 224 -20.31 3.99 -0.97
C VAL A 224 -19.25 3.35 -1.86
N TYR A 225 -19.60 3.17 -3.12
CA TYR A 225 -18.69 2.77 -4.19
C TYR A 225 -18.44 3.95 -5.12
N LEU A 226 -17.18 4.32 -5.29
CA LEU A 226 -16.77 5.33 -6.26
C LEU A 226 -16.65 4.65 -7.63
N ALA A 227 -17.44 5.10 -8.59
CA ALA A 227 -17.32 4.67 -9.98
C ALA A 227 -16.52 5.74 -10.74
N VAL A 228 -15.24 5.47 -10.98
CA VAL A 228 -14.34 6.41 -11.63
C VAL A 228 -14.50 6.31 -13.13
N ASP A 229 -14.82 7.46 -13.77
CA ASP A 229 -14.81 7.58 -15.24
C ASP A 229 -13.37 7.71 -15.72
N GLU A 230 -12.87 6.71 -16.42
CA GLU A 230 -11.55 6.75 -17.07
C GLU A 230 -11.54 7.66 -18.31
N PHE A 231 -12.70 7.99 -18.86
CA PHE A 231 -12.83 8.78 -20.07
C PHE A 231 -13.82 9.94 -19.86
N SER A 232 -13.36 11.15 -20.13
CA SER A 232 -14.21 12.33 -20.21
C SER A 232 -14.11 12.95 -21.59
N TRP A 233 -15.25 13.11 -22.27
CA TRP A 233 -15.33 13.77 -23.60
C TRP A 233 -14.83 15.21 -23.59
N SER A 234 -14.84 15.86 -22.44
CA SER A 234 -14.43 17.26 -22.28
C SER A 234 -12.97 17.42 -21.80
N LYS A 235 -12.31 16.33 -21.41
CA LYS A 235 -10.93 16.34 -20.92
C LYS A 235 -10.10 15.36 -21.71
N LYS A 236 -8.86 15.72 -22.03
CA LYS A 236 -7.90 14.75 -22.57
C LYS A 236 -7.74 13.62 -21.56
N PRO A 237 -7.66 12.36 -22.03
CA PRO A 237 -7.40 11.25 -21.12
C PRO A 237 -6.07 11.50 -20.42
N GLN A 238 -6.13 11.72 -19.12
CA GLN A 238 -4.95 11.75 -18.25
C GLN A 238 -4.95 10.44 -17.47
N PRO A 239 -3.79 9.81 -17.27
CA PRO A 239 -3.70 8.68 -16.37
C PRO A 239 -4.10 9.16 -14.98
N HIS A 240 -5.23 8.65 -14.49
CA HIS A 240 -5.72 9.01 -13.16
C HIS A 240 -4.81 8.39 -12.09
N MET A 241 -4.11 9.23 -11.35
CA MET A 241 -3.53 8.84 -10.08
C MET A 241 -4.65 8.82 -9.04
N ILE A 242 -5.09 7.62 -8.71
CA ILE A 242 -5.97 7.36 -7.56
C ILE A 242 -5.14 6.84 -6.41
#